data_6d58bd863aaf09cbf2795b06efed8e6d
#
_entry.id   6d58bd863aaf09cbf2795b06efed8e6d
#
_cell.length_a   1.000
_cell.length_b   1.000
_cell.length_c   1.000
_cell.angle_alpha   90.00
_cell.angle_beta   90.00
_cell.angle_gamma   90.00
#
_symmetry.space_group_name_H-M   'P 1'
#
loop_
_entity.id
_entity.type
_entity.pdbx_description
1 polymer ?
#
loop_
_entity_poly.entity_id
_entity_poly.type
_entity_poly.pdbx_seq_one_letter_code
_entity_poly.pdbx_strand_id
1 'polypeptide(L)'
;MYEVVRVGAEKLVGEVIRLVDNTAFIQVYEETAGVGPGEPVELTGQTLSVELGPGLLESIYDGVQRPLSVLEDKSGHFLARGIDADGLDQTKKWDFVPTHSKGDTVKAGDTLGTVQETTLIQHRVMVPAGITGDLKVKNIEAGHFKVSDTVAVVTDDKGKDHEVTMRHFWPIRVSRKINNKVIPSEPLRTGCRSTDMFFPLVKGGAACIPGPFGSGKTVTQQTVAKYCDAQGYHVALMADSTSRWAEAMREMSGRLEEMPGEEGYPAYLGSRTAEFYERAGMVDCLGTEGRTGSLTVIGAVSPPGGDLSEPVSQNTLRVTKTYWGLDSALSYQRHFPAINWLKSYSLYVPNVDKYMKDNVADDYWDVREQAMGLLQEEAKLQEIVRLVGPDALSVREKLVLLTSKSIREDYLYQDSFDPEDAYTLPMKQYEMIKTIVSLYNEGKKLENREEFDFSKVEALPVIQKVARLKDLKADDAAGYEAIRKDIVKEMGAL
;
A
#
# COMPACT_ATOMS: atom_id res chain seq x y z
N MET A 1 1.30 -26.17 20.03
CA MET A 1 0.61 -24.90 19.81
C MET A 1 0.80 -24.49 18.37
N TYR A 2 -0.22 -23.92 17.71
CA TYR A 2 -0.24 -23.55 16.29
C TYR A 2 -0.14 -24.71 15.30
N GLU A 3 -0.47 -25.91 15.72
CA GLU A 3 -0.61 -27.05 14.83
C GLU A 3 -1.96 -27.00 14.10
N VAL A 4 -1.93 -27.25 12.79
CA VAL A 4 -3.15 -27.44 12.00
C VAL A 4 -3.78 -28.77 12.34
N VAL A 5 -5.08 -28.76 12.52
CA VAL A 5 -5.89 -29.94 12.82
C VAL A 5 -7.07 -30.06 11.87
N ARG A 6 -7.59 -31.24 11.69
CA ARG A 6 -8.82 -31.53 10.94
C ARG A 6 -9.90 -31.90 11.93
N VAL A 7 -10.97 -31.12 12.00
CA VAL A 7 -12.03 -31.23 13.00
C VAL A 7 -13.30 -31.88 12.42
N GLY A 8 -13.84 -32.88 13.12
CA GLY A 8 -15.07 -33.53 12.77
C GLY A 8 -14.98 -34.48 11.56
N ALA A 9 -16.11 -35.10 11.25
CA ALA A 9 -16.22 -35.99 10.10
C ALA A 9 -15.98 -35.29 8.76
N GLU A 10 -16.28 -33.98 8.68
CA GLU A 10 -16.08 -33.16 7.49
C GLU A 10 -14.64 -32.67 7.35
N LYS A 11 -13.75 -32.94 8.31
CA LYS A 11 -12.34 -32.58 8.31
C LYS A 11 -12.08 -31.06 8.17
N LEU A 12 -12.88 -30.28 8.88
CA LEU A 12 -12.77 -28.80 8.86
C LEU A 12 -11.38 -28.35 9.29
N VAL A 13 -10.81 -27.39 8.59
CA VAL A 13 -9.49 -26.86 8.89
C VAL A 13 -9.53 -26.03 10.17
N GLY A 14 -8.68 -26.36 11.15
CA GLY A 14 -8.54 -25.60 12.38
C GLY A 14 -7.07 -25.49 12.82
N GLU A 15 -6.81 -24.58 13.73
CA GLU A 15 -5.48 -24.37 14.34
C GLU A 15 -5.60 -24.40 15.86
N VAL A 16 -4.65 -25.04 16.53
CA VAL A 16 -4.55 -25.04 18.00
C VAL A 16 -4.04 -23.69 18.45
N ILE A 17 -4.90 -22.84 19.01
CA ILE A 17 -4.58 -21.48 19.44
C ILE A 17 -4.17 -21.37 20.90
N ARG A 18 -4.63 -22.28 21.77
CA ARG A 18 -4.34 -22.27 23.19
C ARG A 18 -4.33 -23.68 23.76
N LEU A 19 -3.44 -23.91 24.72
CA LEU A 19 -3.37 -25.16 25.49
C LEU A 19 -3.50 -24.82 26.98
N VAL A 20 -4.42 -25.50 27.67
CA VAL A 20 -4.59 -25.37 29.12
C VAL A 20 -4.70 -26.79 29.67
N ASP A 21 -3.74 -27.19 30.47
CA ASP A 21 -3.61 -28.56 30.99
C ASP A 21 -3.69 -29.61 29.88
N ASN A 22 -4.74 -30.42 29.86
CA ASN A 22 -4.99 -31.45 28.87
C ASN A 22 -6.02 -31.02 27.80
N THR A 23 -6.37 -29.74 27.77
CA THR A 23 -7.38 -29.23 26.84
C THR A 23 -6.74 -28.32 25.80
N ALA A 24 -7.03 -28.59 24.52
CA ALA A 24 -6.65 -27.74 23.40
C ALA A 24 -7.85 -26.90 22.96
N PHE A 25 -7.66 -25.59 22.82
CA PHE A 25 -8.61 -24.71 22.17
C PHE A 25 -8.24 -24.59 20.71
N ILE A 26 -9.18 -24.95 19.84
CA ILE A 26 -8.98 -24.98 18.40
C ILE A 26 -9.87 -23.94 17.76
N GLN A 27 -9.27 -23.05 16.98
CA GLN A 27 -10.01 -22.19 16.09
C GLN A 27 -10.22 -22.88 14.75
N VAL A 28 -11.47 -23.11 14.38
CA VAL A 28 -11.85 -23.62 13.07
C VAL A 28 -12.10 -22.45 12.12
N TYR A 29 -11.57 -22.53 10.91
CA TYR A 29 -11.67 -21.45 9.90
C TYR A 29 -12.94 -21.52 9.04
N GLU A 30 -13.77 -22.55 9.27
CA GLU A 30 -15.04 -22.75 8.59
C GLU A 30 -16.18 -22.78 9.61
N GLU A 31 -17.42 -22.74 9.13
CA GLU A 31 -18.60 -22.85 9.99
C GLU A 31 -18.64 -24.19 10.71
N THR A 32 -18.84 -24.16 12.02
CA THR A 32 -18.83 -25.35 12.88
C THR A 32 -20.23 -25.88 13.24
N ALA A 33 -21.27 -25.35 12.58
CA ALA A 33 -22.63 -25.84 12.82
C ALA A 33 -22.72 -27.37 12.57
N GLY A 34 -23.25 -28.11 13.54
CA GLY A 34 -23.35 -29.57 13.48
C GLY A 34 -22.15 -30.32 14.06
N VAL A 35 -21.04 -29.69 14.33
CA VAL A 35 -19.92 -30.34 15.05
C VAL A 35 -20.27 -30.46 16.53
N GLY A 36 -20.19 -31.67 17.06
CA GLY A 36 -20.59 -31.97 18.43
C GLY A 36 -19.57 -32.77 19.24
N PRO A 37 -19.83 -32.93 20.56
CA PRO A 37 -18.95 -33.71 21.41
C PRO A 37 -18.76 -35.14 20.93
N GLY A 38 -17.51 -35.62 20.97
CA GLY A 38 -17.15 -36.97 20.55
C GLY A 38 -16.71 -37.09 19.09
N GLU A 39 -16.77 -36.04 18.32
CA GLU A 39 -16.22 -36.07 16.97
C GLU A 39 -14.67 -36.06 16.95
N PRO A 40 -14.07 -36.74 15.94
CA PRO A 40 -12.64 -36.88 15.89
C PRO A 40 -11.93 -35.54 15.58
N VAL A 41 -10.72 -35.39 16.12
CA VAL A 41 -9.78 -34.29 15.75
C VAL A 41 -8.47 -34.96 15.31
N GLU A 42 -8.14 -34.81 14.04
CA GLU A 42 -6.92 -35.37 13.47
C GLU A 42 -5.78 -34.35 13.55
N LEU A 43 -4.64 -34.71 14.13
CA LEU A 43 -3.43 -33.92 14.19
C LEU A 43 -2.68 -34.05 12.86
N THR A 44 -2.21 -32.93 12.28
CA THR A 44 -1.45 -32.97 11.03
C THR A 44 0.06 -32.99 11.23
N GLY A 45 0.56 -32.67 12.42
CA GLY A 45 1.98 -32.50 12.71
C GLY A 45 2.60 -31.26 12.04
N GLN A 46 1.82 -30.40 11.44
CA GLN A 46 2.27 -29.23 10.67
C GLN A 46 1.66 -27.94 11.19
N THR A 47 2.40 -26.85 11.05
CA THR A 47 1.86 -25.51 11.30
C THR A 47 1.19 -24.96 10.03
N LEU A 48 0.26 -24.02 10.21
CA LEU A 48 -0.39 -23.37 9.08
C LEU A 48 0.69 -22.69 8.19
N SER A 49 0.74 -23.13 6.94
CA SER A 49 1.75 -22.75 5.96
C SER A 49 1.07 -22.35 4.65
N VAL A 50 1.71 -21.42 3.94
CA VAL A 50 1.28 -21.07 2.59
C VAL A 50 2.18 -21.77 1.57
N GLU A 51 1.59 -22.17 0.45
CA GLU A 51 2.29 -22.74 -0.70
C GLU A 51 2.74 -21.56 -1.60
N LEU A 52 4.03 -21.43 -1.80
CA LEU A 52 4.63 -20.34 -2.57
C LEU A 52 5.32 -20.88 -3.81
N GLY A 53 5.03 -20.29 -4.97
CA GLY A 53 5.55 -20.70 -6.26
C GLY A 53 4.90 -19.91 -7.40
N PRO A 54 5.21 -20.20 -8.66
CA PRO A 54 4.59 -19.53 -9.80
C PRO A 54 3.09 -19.92 -9.92
N GLY A 55 2.24 -18.95 -10.22
CA GLY A 55 0.80 -19.10 -10.31
C GLY A 55 0.03 -18.45 -9.16
N LEU A 56 0.73 -17.76 -8.23
CA LEU A 56 0.09 -16.97 -7.19
C LEU A 56 -0.49 -15.65 -7.70
N LEU A 57 0.21 -15.04 -8.65
CA LEU A 57 -0.22 -13.75 -9.20
C LEU A 57 -1.47 -13.90 -10.04
N GLU A 58 -2.31 -12.84 -10.04
CA GLU A 58 -3.60 -12.79 -10.75
C GLU A 58 -4.62 -13.83 -10.27
N SER A 59 -4.39 -14.47 -9.10
CA SER A 59 -5.29 -15.46 -8.50
C SER A 59 -6.01 -14.87 -7.28
N ILE A 60 -7.22 -15.35 -7.02
CA ILE A 60 -8.05 -14.94 -5.88
C ILE A 60 -8.17 -16.13 -4.92
N TYR A 61 -7.83 -15.89 -3.67
CA TYR A 61 -7.81 -16.90 -2.62
C TYR A 61 -8.75 -16.56 -1.46
N ASP A 62 -9.15 -17.59 -0.73
CA ASP A 62 -9.76 -17.43 0.59
C ASP A 62 -8.69 -17.23 1.69
N GLY A 63 -9.12 -17.11 2.95
CA GLY A 63 -8.22 -16.85 4.09
C GLY A 63 -7.24 -17.98 4.43
N VAL A 64 -7.39 -19.18 3.86
CA VAL A 64 -6.49 -20.34 4.05
C VAL A 64 -5.83 -20.79 2.75
N GLN A 65 -5.75 -19.87 1.78
CA GLN A 65 -5.09 -20.03 0.49
C GLN A 65 -5.74 -21.10 -0.41
N ARG A 66 -7.06 -21.28 -0.37
CA ARG A 66 -7.76 -22.09 -1.38
C ARG A 66 -8.18 -21.17 -2.55
N PRO A 67 -7.84 -21.51 -3.82
CA PRO A 67 -8.26 -20.69 -4.97
C PRO A 67 -9.78 -20.70 -5.12
N LEU A 68 -10.42 -19.53 -5.22
CA LEU A 68 -11.88 -19.41 -5.30
C LEU A 68 -12.46 -20.08 -6.54
N SER A 69 -11.75 -20.06 -7.67
CA SER A 69 -12.16 -20.77 -8.89
C SER A 69 -12.24 -22.28 -8.69
N VAL A 70 -11.27 -22.87 -7.97
CA VAL A 70 -11.27 -24.31 -7.65
C VAL A 70 -12.39 -24.66 -6.69
N LEU A 71 -12.70 -23.77 -5.73
CA LEU A 71 -13.84 -23.97 -4.82
C LEU A 71 -15.17 -23.90 -5.57
N GLU A 72 -15.33 -22.96 -6.50
CA GLU A 72 -16.53 -22.86 -7.35
C GLU A 72 -16.73 -24.10 -8.22
N ASP A 73 -15.66 -24.59 -8.84
CA ASP A 73 -15.71 -25.83 -9.67
C ASP A 73 -16.12 -27.05 -8.85
N LYS A 74 -15.72 -27.14 -7.57
CA LYS A 74 -16.03 -28.29 -6.70
C LYS A 74 -17.39 -28.20 -6.02
N SER A 75 -17.88 -27.01 -5.68
CA SER A 75 -19.07 -26.81 -4.86
C SER A 75 -20.17 -25.95 -5.50
N GLY A 76 -19.92 -25.39 -6.69
CA GLY A 76 -20.81 -24.42 -7.32
C GLY A 76 -20.78 -23.07 -6.59
N HIS A 77 -21.85 -22.28 -6.73
CA HIS A 77 -21.91 -20.91 -6.18
C HIS A 77 -21.97 -20.83 -4.66
N PHE A 78 -22.17 -21.93 -3.96
CA PHE A 78 -22.18 -21.97 -2.49
C PHE A 78 -20.97 -22.74 -1.99
N LEU A 79 -20.17 -22.06 -1.13
CA LEU A 79 -19.00 -22.67 -0.52
C LEU A 79 -19.42 -23.83 0.42
N ALA A 80 -19.12 -25.06 0.04
CA ALA A 80 -19.27 -26.19 0.92
C ALA A 80 -18.09 -26.27 1.90
N ARG A 81 -18.35 -26.80 3.10
CA ARG A 81 -17.36 -26.99 4.16
C ARG A 81 -16.44 -28.18 3.85
N GLY A 82 -15.24 -28.17 4.43
CA GLY A 82 -14.32 -29.31 4.36
C GLY A 82 -13.70 -29.54 2.98
N ILE A 83 -13.83 -28.62 2.02
CA ILE A 83 -13.19 -28.76 0.72
C ILE A 83 -11.69 -28.52 0.85
N ASP A 84 -10.89 -29.49 0.43
CA ASP A 84 -9.45 -29.36 0.30
C ASP A 84 -9.07 -28.94 -1.12
N ALA A 85 -8.15 -27.96 -1.22
CA ALA A 85 -7.63 -27.45 -2.48
C ALA A 85 -6.18 -27.00 -2.31
N ASP A 86 -5.33 -27.41 -3.26
CA ASP A 86 -3.95 -26.94 -3.30
C ASP A 86 -3.90 -25.45 -3.61
N GLY A 87 -2.96 -24.73 -2.99
CA GLY A 87 -2.77 -23.29 -3.21
C GLY A 87 -2.30 -22.95 -4.62
N LEU A 88 -1.59 -23.87 -5.28
CA LEU A 88 -1.09 -23.72 -6.64
C LEU A 88 -1.66 -24.81 -7.54
N ASP A 89 -1.81 -24.52 -8.84
CA ASP A 89 -2.18 -25.50 -9.84
C ASP A 89 -1.06 -26.55 -10.02
N GLN A 90 -1.31 -27.77 -9.56
CA GLN A 90 -0.38 -28.90 -9.62
C GLN A 90 -0.26 -29.51 -11.02
N THR A 91 -1.12 -29.13 -11.96
CA THR A 91 -1.19 -29.71 -13.32
C THR A 91 -0.51 -28.85 -14.36
N LYS A 92 -0.48 -27.53 -14.14
CA LYS A 92 0.13 -26.56 -15.04
C LYS A 92 1.64 -26.77 -15.15
N LYS A 93 2.14 -26.75 -16.38
CA LYS A 93 3.57 -26.80 -16.65
C LYS A 93 4.09 -25.41 -16.96
N TRP A 94 5.28 -25.14 -16.47
CA TRP A 94 5.97 -23.88 -16.58
C TRP A 94 7.31 -24.04 -17.29
N ASP A 95 7.70 -23.06 -18.10
CA ASP A 95 8.97 -23.07 -18.82
C ASP A 95 10.07 -22.57 -17.90
N PHE A 96 10.82 -23.48 -17.34
CA PHE A 96 11.94 -23.17 -16.46
C PHE A 96 13.20 -22.90 -17.28
N VAL A 97 13.81 -21.72 -17.07
CA VAL A 97 15.06 -21.29 -17.70
C VAL A 97 16.14 -21.17 -16.62
N PRO A 98 17.16 -22.04 -16.60
CA PRO A 98 18.23 -21.98 -15.61
C PRO A 98 19.11 -20.74 -15.80
N THR A 99 19.58 -20.14 -14.70
CA THR A 99 20.54 -19.04 -14.66
C THR A 99 21.96 -19.51 -14.27
N HIS A 100 22.07 -20.74 -13.79
CA HIS A 100 23.31 -21.37 -13.38
C HIS A 100 23.54 -22.68 -14.14
N SER A 101 24.78 -23.16 -14.09
CA SER A 101 25.22 -24.42 -14.70
C SER A 101 25.66 -25.43 -13.64
N LYS A 102 25.74 -26.69 -14.03
CA LYS A 102 26.29 -27.75 -13.17
C LYS A 102 27.71 -27.40 -12.73
N GLY A 103 27.99 -27.49 -11.43
CA GLY A 103 29.26 -27.18 -10.80
C GLY A 103 29.38 -25.78 -10.24
N ASP A 104 28.48 -24.87 -10.57
CA ASP A 104 28.46 -23.51 -10.02
C ASP A 104 28.25 -23.56 -8.50
N THR A 105 28.81 -22.57 -7.81
CA THR A 105 28.63 -22.40 -6.37
C THR A 105 27.54 -21.37 -6.14
N VAL A 106 26.56 -21.70 -5.31
CA VAL A 106 25.38 -20.86 -4.98
C VAL A 106 25.18 -20.84 -3.48
N LYS A 107 24.44 -19.82 -3.00
CA LYS A 107 24.06 -19.66 -1.59
C LYS A 107 22.54 -19.62 -1.44
N ALA A 108 22.07 -19.77 -0.20
CA ALA A 108 20.66 -19.59 0.11
C ALA A 108 20.13 -18.26 -0.43
N GLY A 109 19.04 -18.31 -1.20
CA GLY A 109 18.43 -17.13 -1.82
C GLY A 109 18.96 -16.78 -3.21
N ASP A 110 20.05 -17.39 -3.71
CA ASP A 110 20.48 -17.19 -5.10
C ASP A 110 19.44 -17.75 -6.07
N THR A 111 19.27 -17.08 -7.21
CA THR A 111 18.31 -17.47 -8.25
C THR A 111 18.90 -18.60 -9.09
N LEU A 112 18.33 -19.79 -9.01
CA LEU A 112 18.75 -20.95 -9.83
C LEU A 112 18.21 -20.87 -11.25
N GLY A 113 17.06 -20.25 -11.43
CA GLY A 113 16.42 -20.08 -12.72
C GLY A 113 15.16 -19.24 -12.61
N THR A 114 14.53 -18.98 -13.75
CA THR A 114 13.35 -18.13 -13.86
C THR A 114 12.23 -18.83 -14.62
N VAL A 115 11.00 -18.40 -14.32
CA VAL A 115 9.77 -18.80 -15.00
C VAL A 115 8.98 -17.55 -15.32
N GLN A 116 8.47 -17.41 -16.54
CA GLN A 116 7.58 -16.29 -16.88
C GLN A 116 6.19 -16.53 -16.29
N GLU A 117 5.85 -15.80 -15.23
CA GLU A 117 4.58 -15.98 -14.52
C GLU A 117 3.46 -15.13 -15.13
N THR A 118 3.73 -13.84 -15.36
CA THR A 118 2.83 -12.92 -16.07
C THR A 118 3.57 -12.22 -17.20
N THR A 119 2.91 -11.38 -17.97
CA THR A 119 3.55 -10.60 -19.04
C THR A 119 4.67 -9.67 -18.52
N LEU A 120 4.60 -9.25 -17.25
CA LEU A 120 5.52 -8.29 -16.65
C LEU A 120 6.48 -8.94 -15.65
N ILE A 121 6.11 -10.06 -15.02
CA ILE A 121 6.83 -10.61 -13.88
C ILE A 121 7.40 -11.98 -14.20
N GLN A 122 8.71 -12.12 -13.98
CA GLN A 122 9.41 -13.39 -13.96
C GLN A 122 9.50 -13.91 -12.53
N HIS A 123 8.93 -15.07 -12.27
CA HIS A 123 9.11 -15.77 -11.01
C HIS A 123 10.54 -16.32 -10.91
N ARG A 124 11.19 -16.10 -9.79
CA ARG A 124 12.55 -16.60 -9.51
C ARG A 124 12.51 -17.85 -8.67
N VAL A 125 13.02 -18.92 -9.18
CA VAL A 125 13.22 -20.14 -8.41
C VAL A 125 14.56 -20.03 -7.69
N MET A 126 14.52 -19.97 -6.37
CA MET A 126 15.68 -19.67 -5.53
C MET A 126 16.12 -20.88 -4.71
N VAL A 127 17.39 -20.88 -4.34
CA VAL A 127 17.90 -21.81 -3.34
C VAL A 127 17.15 -21.63 -2.02
N PRO A 128 16.60 -22.70 -1.42
CA PRO A 128 15.80 -22.57 -0.19
C PRO A 128 16.57 -21.93 0.96
N ALA A 129 15.93 -20.97 1.65
CA ALA A 129 16.52 -20.21 2.75
C ALA A 129 16.90 -21.05 4.00
N GLY A 130 16.43 -22.30 4.06
CA GLY A 130 16.75 -23.25 5.14
C GLY A 130 18.12 -23.90 5.03
N ILE A 131 18.73 -23.88 3.84
CA ILE A 131 20.02 -24.51 3.56
C ILE A 131 21.12 -23.46 3.78
N THR A 132 22.12 -23.78 4.55
CA THR A 132 23.22 -22.86 4.92
C THR A 132 24.55 -23.34 4.33
N GLY A 133 25.45 -22.38 4.07
CA GLY A 133 26.80 -22.67 3.53
C GLY A 133 26.87 -22.43 2.02
N ASP A 134 28.05 -22.80 1.46
CA ASP A 134 28.27 -22.80 0.02
C ASP A 134 27.76 -24.12 -0.57
N LEU A 135 26.91 -24.02 -1.58
CA LEU A 135 26.28 -25.16 -2.22
C LEU A 135 26.79 -25.30 -3.64
N LYS A 136 26.92 -26.53 -4.12
CA LYS A 136 27.27 -26.80 -5.52
C LYS A 136 26.05 -27.28 -6.29
N VAL A 137 25.83 -26.71 -7.45
CA VAL A 137 24.77 -27.16 -8.37
C VAL A 137 25.20 -28.53 -8.94
N LYS A 138 24.51 -29.59 -8.53
CA LYS A 138 24.76 -30.96 -8.99
C LYS A 138 24.07 -31.26 -10.32
N ASN A 139 22.82 -30.84 -10.44
CA ASN A 139 22.01 -30.94 -11.65
C ASN A 139 21.05 -29.77 -11.77
N ILE A 140 20.86 -29.25 -12.99
CA ILE A 140 19.90 -28.22 -13.35
C ILE A 140 19.69 -28.29 -14.86
N GLU A 141 18.42 -28.30 -15.30
CA GLU A 141 18.09 -28.44 -16.73
C GLU A 141 16.93 -27.53 -17.08
N ALA A 142 16.97 -26.95 -18.29
CA ALA A 142 15.82 -26.22 -18.84
C ALA A 142 14.72 -27.20 -19.26
N GLY A 143 13.47 -26.82 -19.11
CA GLY A 143 12.37 -27.69 -19.51
C GLY A 143 11.00 -27.21 -19.02
N HIS A 144 10.00 -28.02 -19.33
CA HIS A 144 8.62 -27.81 -18.95
C HIS A 144 8.30 -28.66 -17.70
N PHE A 145 8.23 -28.01 -16.55
CA PHE A 145 8.03 -28.68 -15.25
C PHE A 145 6.73 -28.23 -14.59
N LYS A 146 6.15 -29.11 -13.77
CA LYS A 146 5.11 -28.75 -12.82
C LYS A 146 5.73 -28.09 -11.59
N VAL A 147 4.97 -27.38 -10.80
CA VAL A 147 5.47 -26.71 -9.58
C VAL A 147 6.09 -27.69 -8.57
N SER A 148 5.67 -28.96 -8.59
CA SER A 148 6.15 -30.04 -7.71
C SER A 148 7.37 -30.79 -8.25
N ASP A 149 7.71 -30.62 -9.54
CA ASP A 149 8.83 -31.35 -10.13
C ASP A 149 10.16 -30.76 -9.67
N THR A 150 11.19 -31.62 -9.52
CA THR A 150 12.55 -31.19 -9.19
C THR A 150 13.18 -30.54 -10.41
N VAL A 151 13.51 -29.24 -10.30
CA VAL A 151 14.15 -28.45 -11.38
C VAL A 151 15.65 -28.32 -11.21
N ALA A 152 16.13 -28.46 -9.98
CA ALA A 152 17.54 -28.44 -9.67
C ALA A 152 17.89 -29.34 -8.47
N VAL A 153 19.11 -29.79 -8.39
CA VAL A 153 19.69 -30.47 -7.21
C VAL A 153 20.94 -29.72 -6.80
N VAL A 154 21.01 -29.31 -5.54
CA VAL A 154 22.20 -28.68 -4.96
C VAL A 154 22.79 -29.55 -3.85
N THR A 155 24.11 -29.63 -3.75
CA THR A 155 24.81 -30.43 -2.74
C THR A 155 25.47 -29.49 -1.74
N ASP A 156 25.28 -29.73 -0.45
CA ASP A 156 25.92 -28.98 0.63
C ASP A 156 27.37 -29.41 0.89
N ASP A 157 28.07 -28.70 1.78
CA ASP A 157 29.46 -28.96 2.18
C ASP A 157 29.63 -30.31 2.87
N LYS A 158 28.55 -30.94 3.35
CA LYS A 158 28.53 -32.28 3.95
C LYS A 158 28.27 -33.38 2.93
N GLY A 159 28.10 -33.03 1.66
CA GLY A 159 27.80 -33.96 0.58
C GLY A 159 26.34 -34.41 0.52
N LYS A 160 25.42 -33.75 1.24
CA LYS A 160 23.99 -34.03 1.18
C LYS A 160 23.35 -33.30 0.00
N ASP A 161 22.59 -34.04 -0.78
CA ASP A 161 21.82 -33.51 -1.88
C ASP A 161 20.48 -32.92 -1.38
N HIS A 162 20.10 -31.77 -1.95
CA HIS A 162 18.86 -31.09 -1.71
C HIS A 162 18.15 -30.84 -3.04
N GLU A 163 17.00 -31.43 -3.19
CA GLU A 163 16.12 -31.20 -4.35
C GLU A 163 15.43 -29.87 -4.23
N VAL A 164 15.41 -29.10 -5.33
CA VAL A 164 14.76 -27.81 -5.42
C VAL A 164 13.62 -27.92 -6.42
N THR A 165 12.41 -27.60 -5.96
CA THR A 165 11.21 -27.49 -6.78
C THR A 165 10.85 -26.01 -6.98
N MET A 166 9.93 -25.72 -7.88
CA MET A 166 9.45 -24.35 -8.08
C MET A 166 8.51 -23.88 -6.96
N ARG A 167 7.98 -24.81 -6.15
CA ARG A 167 7.15 -24.50 -4.99
C ARG A 167 7.87 -24.80 -3.68
N HIS A 168 7.44 -24.11 -2.62
CA HIS A 168 7.82 -24.43 -1.25
C HIS A 168 6.73 -24.00 -0.28
N PHE A 169 6.63 -24.69 0.86
CA PHE A 169 5.73 -24.35 1.94
C PHE A 169 6.45 -23.43 2.94
N TRP A 170 5.77 -22.36 3.36
CA TRP A 170 6.31 -21.44 4.35
C TRP A 170 5.32 -21.24 5.49
N PRO A 171 5.72 -21.50 6.77
CA PRO A 171 4.87 -21.28 7.93
C PRO A 171 4.53 -19.80 8.08
N ILE A 172 3.24 -19.46 8.18
CA ILE A 172 2.77 -18.07 8.19
C ILE A 172 3.26 -17.25 9.40
N ARG A 173 3.61 -17.94 10.49
CA ARG A 173 4.09 -17.31 11.75
C ARG A 173 5.61 -17.20 11.83
N VAL A 174 6.34 -17.66 10.82
CA VAL A 174 7.80 -17.60 10.77
C VAL A 174 8.23 -16.50 9.81
N SER A 175 8.97 -15.53 10.32
CA SER A 175 9.55 -14.47 9.48
C SER A 175 10.51 -15.03 8.44
N ARG A 176 10.48 -14.50 7.24
CA ARG A 176 11.46 -14.87 6.21
C ARG A 176 12.86 -14.37 6.59
N LYS A 177 13.88 -15.16 6.28
CA LYS A 177 15.27 -14.75 6.49
C LYS A 177 15.65 -13.67 5.48
N ILE A 178 16.34 -12.66 5.95
CA ILE A 178 16.87 -11.53 5.18
C ILE A 178 18.34 -11.31 5.54
N ASN A 179 19.09 -10.60 4.70
CA ASN A 179 20.44 -10.17 5.04
C ASN A 179 20.37 -9.00 6.02
N ASN A 180 19.80 -7.88 5.61
CA ASN A 180 19.69 -6.67 6.42
C ASN A 180 18.35 -5.96 6.20
N LYS A 181 17.92 -5.19 7.21
CA LYS A 181 16.88 -4.17 7.02
C LYS A 181 17.53 -2.90 6.46
N VAL A 182 16.91 -2.31 5.45
CA VAL A 182 17.35 -1.08 4.79
C VAL A 182 16.43 0.06 5.21
N ILE A 183 16.99 1.24 5.46
CA ILE A 183 16.18 2.43 5.73
C ILE A 183 15.52 2.85 4.41
N PRO A 184 14.19 2.89 4.33
CA PRO A 184 13.50 3.31 3.13
C PRO A 184 13.83 4.77 2.79
N SER A 185 14.26 5.04 1.55
CA SER A 185 14.63 6.38 1.05
C SER A 185 13.97 6.73 -0.28
N GLU A 186 13.28 5.77 -0.92
CA GLU A 186 12.60 5.98 -2.17
C GLU A 186 11.09 6.15 -1.95
N PRO A 187 10.44 7.15 -2.59
CA PRO A 187 9.00 7.29 -2.50
C PRO A 187 8.28 6.14 -3.24
N LEU A 188 7.18 5.71 -2.65
CA LEU A 188 6.18 4.92 -3.38
C LEU A 188 5.38 5.89 -4.25
N ARG A 189 5.59 5.84 -5.55
CA ARG A 189 4.87 6.69 -6.50
C ARG A 189 3.49 6.11 -6.76
N THR A 190 2.47 6.82 -6.32
CA THR A 190 1.07 6.43 -6.50
C THR A 190 0.45 7.08 -7.74
N GLY A 191 1.07 8.14 -8.25
CA GLY A 191 0.52 8.98 -9.31
C GLY A 191 -0.56 9.94 -8.82
N CYS A 192 -0.94 9.85 -7.55
CA CYS A 192 -1.91 10.73 -6.93
C CYS A 192 -1.22 11.96 -6.35
N ARG A 193 -1.59 13.16 -6.83
CA ARG A 193 -0.95 14.42 -6.45
C ARG A 193 -1.02 14.73 -4.96
N SER A 194 -2.15 14.44 -4.33
CA SER A 194 -2.33 14.67 -2.89
C SER A 194 -1.45 13.78 -2.02
N THR A 195 -1.24 12.52 -2.42
CA THR A 195 -0.41 11.59 -1.66
C THR A 195 1.06 11.77 -1.94
N ASP A 196 1.46 11.83 -3.21
CA ASP A 196 2.88 11.83 -3.59
C ASP A 196 3.58 13.13 -3.21
N MET A 197 2.96 14.29 -3.46
CA MET A 197 3.53 15.59 -3.19
C MET A 197 3.34 16.01 -1.73
N PHE A 198 2.10 15.92 -1.21
CA PHE A 198 1.79 16.48 0.11
C PHE A 198 2.07 15.51 1.26
N PHE A 199 1.77 14.21 1.08
CA PHE A 199 1.86 13.20 2.15
C PHE A 199 2.56 11.92 1.67
N PRO A 200 3.84 12.00 1.25
CA PRO A 200 4.54 10.91 0.61
C PRO A 200 4.64 9.67 1.50
N LEU A 201 4.54 8.52 0.85
CA LEU A 201 4.83 7.22 1.42
C LEU A 201 6.11 6.68 0.80
N VAL A 202 6.93 6.02 1.58
CA VAL A 202 8.14 5.34 1.08
C VAL A 202 7.83 3.91 0.67
N LYS A 203 8.60 3.36 -0.26
CA LYS A 203 8.63 1.91 -0.50
C LYS A 203 9.04 1.20 0.79
N GLY A 204 8.21 0.27 1.27
CA GLY A 204 8.42 -0.36 2.57
C GLY A 204 7.89 0.45 3.76
N GLY A 205 7.09 1.48 3.52
CA GLY A 205 6.43 2.26 4.56
C GLY A 205 5.08 1.69 5.00
N ALA A 206 4.51 2.29 6.03
CA ALA A 206 3.18 1.97 6.55
C ALA A 206 2.29 3.20 6.53
N ALA A 207 1.11 3.08 5.91
CA ALA A 207 0.11 4.13 5.83
C ALA A 207 -1.26 3.63 6.31
N CYS A 208 -2.08 4.55 6.81
CA CYS A 208 -3.48 4.28 7.09
C CYS A 208 -4.39 5.26 6.33
N ILE A 209 -5.55 4.74 5.92
CA ILE A 209 -6.62 5.48 5.27
C ILE A 209 -7.88 5.37 6.14
N PRO A 210 -8.04 6.17 7.18
CA PRO A 210 -9.26 6.20 7.94
C PRO A 210 -10.29 7.10 7.28
N GLY A 211 -11.54 6.69 7.40
CA GLY A 211 -12.65 7.49 6.89
C GLY A 211 -14.00 6.81 7.09
N PRO A 212 -15.08 7.57 7.17
CA PRO A 212 -16.43 7.04 7.30
C PRO A 212 -16.83 6.23 6.06
N PHE A 213 -17.95 5.52 6.13
CA PHE A 213 -18.52 4.83 4.98
C PHE A 213 -18.81 5.81 3.84
N GLY A 214 -18.53 5.38 2.60
CA GLY A 214 -18.77 6.19 1.41
C GLY A 214 -17.73 7.28 1.12
N SER A 215 -16.68 7.42 1.93
CA SER A 215 -15.62 8.43 1.72
C SER A 215 -14.60 8.07 0.64
N GLY A 216 -14.77 6.94 -0.07
CA GLY A 216 -13.90 6.53 -1.17
C GLY A 216 -12.65 5.77 -0.78
N LYS A 217 -12.60 5.12 0.41
CA LYS A 217 -11.45 4.31 0.88
C LYS A 217 -11.01 3.26 -0.14
N THR A 218 -11.94 2.42 -0.57
CA THR A 218 -11.69 1.34 -1.54
C THR A 218 -11.21 1.89 -2.88
N VAL A 219 -11.83 2.98 -3.38
CA VAL A 219 -11.42 3.62 -4.64
C VAL A 219 -10.01 4.17 -4.52
N THR A 220 -9.67 4.83 -3.41
CA THR A 220 -8.31 5.34 -3.16
C THR A 220 -7.30 4.20 -3.14
N GLN A 221 -7.59 3.09 -2.44
CA GLN A 221 -6.72 1.91 -2.41
C GLN A 221 -6.57 1.26 -3.78
N GLN A 222 -7.66 1.09 -4.53
CA GLN A 222 -7.62 0.54 -5.88
C GLN A 222 -6.80 1.41 -6.84
N THR A 223 -6.94 2.73 -6.76
CA THR A 223 -6.14 3.67 -7.57
C THR A 223 -4.65 3.53 -7.26
N VAL A 224 -4.28 3.48 -5.97
CA VAL A 224 -2.89 3.27 -5.55
C VAL A 224 -2.39 1.89 -6.01
N ALA A 225 -3.18 0.82 -5.83
CA ALA A 225 -2.81 -0.54 -6.22
C ALA A 225 -2.54 -0.66 -7.73
N LYS A 226 -3.39 -0.07 -8.57
CA LYS A 226 -3.25 -0.08 -10.03
C LYS A 226 -1.88 0.36 -10.54
N TYR A 227 -1.24 1.29 -9.82
CA TYR A 227 0.07 1.82 -10.22
C TYR A 227 1.24 1.23 -9.44
N CYS A 228 1.00 0.70 -8.23
CA CYS A 228 2.03 0.00 -7.46
C CYS A 228 2.44 -1.32 -8.09
N ASP A 229 1.49 -2.06 -8.69
CA ASP A 229 1.75 -3.34 -9.35
C ASP A 229 2.73 -3.23 -10.54
N ALA A 230 2.83 -2.05 -11.17
CA ALA A 230 3.77 -1.81 -12.27
C ALA A 230 5.25 -1.74 -11.83
N GLN A 231 5.54 -1.77 -10.54
CA GLN A 231 6.92 -1.62 -10.01
C GLN A 231 7.68 -2.93 -9.77
N GLY A 232 7.09 -4.09 -10.08
CA GLY A 232 7.74 -5.39 -10.01
C GLY A 232 7.93 -5.88 -8.56
N TYR A 233 9.15 -6.19 -8.13
CA TYR A 233 9.46 -6.86 -6.85
C TYR A 233 9.27 -6.01 -5.58
N HIS A 234 8.64 -4.85 -5.68
CA HIS A 234 8.15 -4.06 -4.57
C HIS A 234 6.66 -4.28 -4.42
N VAL A 235 6.23 -4.79 -3.27
CA VAL A 235 4.86 -5.20 -3.01
C VAL A 235 4.13 -4.14 -2.19
N ALA A 236 2.91 -3.80 -2.59
CA ALA A 236 2.00 -3.00 -1.80
C ALA A 236 0.84 -3.88 -1.32
N LEU A 237 0.70 -4.02 -0.01
CA LEU A 237 -0.39 -4.72 0.64
C LEU A 237 -1.51 -3.73 0.96
N MET A 238 -2.67 -3.91 0.35
CA MET A 238 -3.87 -3.13 0.62
C MET A 238 -4.82 -3.92 1.52
N ALA A 239 -5.01 -3.45 2.77
CA ALA A 239 -5.92 -4.08 3.72
C ALA A 239 -7.22 -3.28 3.84
N ASP A 240 -8.30 -3.76 3.23
CA ASP A 240 -9.63 -3.15 3.31
C ASP A 240 -10.64 -4.13 3.96
N SER A 241 -10.93 -4.01 5.26
CA SER A 241 -10.35 -3.04 6.19
C SER A 241 -9.83 -3.75 7.44
N THR A 242 -8.86 -3.15 8.11
CA THR A 242 -8.34 -3.66 9.39
C THR A 242 -9.37 -3.60 10.52
N SER A 243 -10.42 -2.78 10.41
CA SER A 243 -11.52 -2.73 11.38
C SER A 243 -12.25 -4.06 11.49
N ARG A 244 -12.50 -4.76 10.37
CA ARG A 244 -13.14 -6.08 10.39
C ARG A 244 -12.27 -7.14 11.07
N TRP A 245 -10.97 -7.08 10.86
CA TRP A 245 -10.01 -7.93 11.57
C TRP A 245 -10.04 -7.67 13.09
N ALA A 246 -10.10 -6.40 13.51
CA ALA A 246 -10.21 -6.04 14.93
C ALA A 246 -11.54 -6.52 15.54
N GLU A 247 -12.67 -6.39 14.81
CA GLU A 247 -13.96 -6.94 15.22
C GLU A 247 -13.88 -8.46 15.44
N ALA A 248 -13.25 -9.21 14.53
CA ALA A 248 -13.04 -10.64 14.67
C ALA A 248 -12.21 -10.98 15.93
N MET A 249 -11.15 -10.20 16.22
CA MET A 249 -10.38 -10.38 17.45
C MET A 249 -11.23 -10.13 18.71
N ARG A 250 -12.10 -9.13 18.70
CA ARG A 250 -13.02 -8.85 19.82
C ARG A 250 -13.98 -10.01 20.05
N GLU A 251 -14.56 -10.56 18.95
CA GLU A 251 -15.45 -11.71 19.02
C GLU A 251 -14.72 -12.95 19.58
N MET A 252 -13.53 -13.25 19.07
CA MET A 252 -12.71 -14.37 19.55
C MET A 252 -12.34 -14.22 21.03
N SER A 253 -11.90 -13.06 21.47
CA SER A 253 -11.58 -12.78 22.87
C SER A 253 -12.80 -12.99 23.78
N GLY A 254 -13.98 -12.54 23.34
CA GLY A 254 -15.25 -12.78 24.06
C GLY A 254 -15.59 -14.27 24.18
N ARG A 255 -15.41 -15.06 23.13
CA ARG A 255 -15.65 -16.52 23.16
C ARG A 255 -14.63 -17.28 24.01
N LEU A 256 -13.41 -16.75 24.15
CA LEU A 256 -12.36 -17.32 24.99
C LEU A 256 -12.45 -16.85 26.44
N GLU A 257 -13.48 -16.04 26.78
CA GLU A 257 -13.70 -15.48 28.11
C GLU A 257 -12.48 -14.68 28.62
N GLU A 258 -11.77 -14.01 27.71
CA GLU A 258 -10.66 -13.16 28.06
C GLU A 258 -11.15 -11.84 28.67
N MET A 259 -10.35 -11.25 29.56
CA MET A 259 -10.70 -9.97 30.15
C MET A 259 -10.76 -8.87 29.08
N PRO A 260 -11.90 -8.21 28.87
CA PRO A 260 -12.03 -7.15 27.88
C PRO A 260 -11.24 -5.91 28.28
N GLY A 261 -10.62 -5.27 27.30
CA GLY A 261 -10.04 -3.93 27.39
C GLY A 261 -11.05 -2.85 27.01
N GLU A 262 -10.53 -1.75 26.49
CA GLU A 262 -11.30 -0.57 26.05
C GLU A 262 -12.31 -0.97 24.96
N GLU A 263 -13.56 -0.53 25.07
CA GLU A 263 -14.68 -0.83 24.18
C GLU A 263 -14.90 -2.34 23.89
N GLY A 264 -14.48 -3.21 24.80
CA GLY A 264 -14.63 -4.66 24.64
C GLY A 264 -13.59 -5.31 23.72
N TYR A 265 -12.61 -4.58 23.24
CA TYR A 265 -11.48 -5.14 22.50
C TYR A 265 -10.51 -5.87 23.46
N PRO A 266 -9.74 -6.86 22.94
CA PRO A 266 -8.72 -7.52 23.76
C PRO A 266 -7.59 -6.55 24.13
N ALA A 267 -7.02 -6.71 25.32
CA ALA A 267 -5.91 -5.87 25.80
C ALA A 267 -4.69 -5.87 24.87
N TYR A 268 -4.53 -6.91 24.06
CA TYR A 268 -3.44 -7.06 23.09
C TYR A 268 -3.74 -6.48 21.70
N LEU A 269 -4.85 -5.76 21.50
CA LEU A 269 -5.17 -5.15 20.20
C LEU A 269 -4.01 -4.29 19.67
N GLY A 270 -3.43 -3.44 20.52
CA GLY A 270 -2.32 -2.56 20.13
C GLY A 270 -1.08 -3.31 19.66
N SER A 271 -0.68 -4.37 20.39
CA SER A 271 0.49 -5.19 20.00
C SER A 271 0.24 -5.96 18.70
N ARG A 272 -0.97 -6.49 18.48
CA ARG A 272 -1.32 -7.16 17.24
C ARG A 272 -1.36 -6.21 16.03
N THR A 273 -1.86 -5.00 16.24
CA THR A 273 -1.84 -3.94 15.21
C THR A 273 -0.39 -3.58 14.87
N ALA A 274 0.48 -3.40 15.88
CA ALA A 274 1.89 -3.16 15.64
C ALA A 274 2.57 -4.30 14.86
N GLU A 275 2.39 -5.55 15.28
CA GLU A 275 2.92 -6.74 14.58
C GLU A 275 2.49 -6.81 13.11
N PHE A 276 1.27 -6.38 12.79
CA PHE A 276 0.78 -6.33 11.41
C PHE A 276 1.53 -5.29 10.57
N TYR A 277 1.61 -4.04 11.07
CA TYR A 277 2.25 -2.95 10.32
C TYR A 277 3.78 -3.03 10.34
N GLU A 278 4.41 -3.66 11.35
CA GLU A 278 5.86 -3.89 11.41
C GLU A 278 6.38 -4.84 10.32
N ARG A 279 5.49 -5.54 9.62
CA ARG A 279 5.82 -6.32 8.43
C ARG A 279 6.22 -5.44 7.25
N ALA A 280 5.80 -4.17 7.24
CA ALA A 280 6.29 -3.18 6.28
C ALA A 280 7.78 -2.96 6.46
N GLY A 281 8.50 -2.86 5.36
CA GLY A 281 9.94 -2.61 5.40
C GLY A 281 10.59 -2.76 4.05
N MET A 282 11.81 -2.28 3.97
CA MET A 282 12.73 -2.49 2.86
C MET A 282 13.90 -3.32 3.35
N VAL A 283 14.31 -4.31 2.57
CA VAL A 283 15.31 -5.30 2.98
C VAL A 283 16.28 -5.63 1.85
N ASP A 284 17.50 -5.96 2.23
CA ASP A 284 18.41 -6.70 1.37
C ASP A 284 18.04 -8.17 1.43
N CYS A 285 17.68 -8.72 0.29
CA CYS A 285 17.29 -10.13 0.16
C CYS A 285 18.48 -11.06 0.41
N LEU A 286 18.19 -12.31 0.77
CA LEU A 286 19.19 -13.36 0.75
C LEU A 286 19.77 -13.56 -0.65
N GLY A 287 20.96 -14.15 -0.72
CA GLY A 287 21.69 -14.42 -1.94
C GLY A 287 22.82 -13.43 -2.19
N THR A 288 23.57 -13.70 -3.25
CA THR A 288 24.78 -12.95 -3.64
C THR A 288 24.51 -11.86 -4.68
N GLU A 289 23.27 -11.79 -5.19
CA GLU A 289 22.87 -10.91 -6.29
C GLU A 289 22.63 -9.44 -5.89
N GLY A 290 22.71 -9.10 -4.58
CA GLY A 290 22.51 -7.74 -4.08
C GLY A 290 21.09 -7.19 -4.31
N ARG A 291 20.08 -8.08 -4.33
CA ARG A 291 18.68 -7.70 -4.56
C ARG A 291 18.08 -7.03 -3.34
N THR A 292 17.33 -5.98 -3.58
CA THR A 292 16.46 -5.34 -2.57
C THR A 292 15.00 -5.68 -2.83
N GLY A 293 14.21 -5.72 -1.76
CA GLY A 293 12.77 -5.90 -1.84
C GLY A 293 12.06 -5.01 -0.80
N SER A 294 10.82 -4.65 -1.06
CA SER A 294 10.03 -3.92 -0.08
C SER A 294 8.61 -4.44 0.02
N LEU A 295 8.05 -4.35 1.21
CA LEU A 295 6.63 -4.55 1.48
C LEU A 295 6.08 -3.25 2.07
N THR A 296 5.22 -2.57 1.33
CA THR A 296 4.49 -1.39 1.80
C THR A 296 3.11 -1.83 2.28
N VAL A 297 2.68 -1.37 3.44
CA VAL A 297 1.37 -1.73 4.02
C VAL A 297 0.48 -0.50 4.08
N ILE A 298 -0.69 -0.59 3.45
CA ILE A 298 -1.71 0.47 3.44
C ILE A 298 -3.01 -0.12 3.98
N GLY A 299 -3.37 0.26 5.21
CA GLY A 299 -4.56 -0.24 5.87
C GLY A 299 -5.70 0.78 5.89
N ALA A 300 -6.88 0.38 5.42
CA ALA A 300 -8.09 1.16 5.62
C ALA A 300 -8.67 0.92 7.01
N VAL A 301 -9.15 1.99 7.63
CA VAL A 301 -9.83 1.94 8.92
C VAL A 301 -11.21 2.59 8.76
N SER A 302 -12.25 1.96 9.31
CA SER A 302 -13.63 2.43 9.23
C SER A 302 -14.16 2.73 10.63
N PRO A 303 -13.80 3.88 11.21
CA PRO A 303 -14.26 4.25 12.54
C PRO A 303 -15.79 4.46 12.52
N PRO A 304 -16.52 3.91 13.51
CA PRO A 304 -17.95 4.17 13.67
C PRO A 304 -18.23 5.67 13.82
N GLY A 305 -19.18 6.20 13.07
CA GLY A 305 -19.50 7.63 13.09
C GLY A 305 -18.38 8.58 12.64
N GLY A 306 -17.25 8.05 12.15
CA GLY A 306 -16.07 8.85 11.80
C GLY A 306 -15.21 9.27 12.99
N ASP A 307 -15.45 8.69 14.16
CA ASP A 307 -14.71 9.00 15.40
C ASP A 307 -13.36 8.30 15.43
N LEU A 308 -12.29 9.09 15.27
CA LEU A 308 -10.92 8.61 15.32
C LEU A 308 -10.41 8.32 16.73
N SER A 309 -11.18 8.61 17.78
CA SER A 309 -10.78 8.33 19.18
C SER A 309 -11.01 6.86 19.56
N GLU A 310 -11.72 6.08 18.72
CA GLU A 310 -11.96 4.67 18.96
C GLU A 310 -10.65 3.84 18.95
N PRO A 311 -10.59 2.70 19.70
CA PRO A 311 -9.35 1.97 19.95
C PRO A 311 -8.61 1.49 18.70
N VAL A 312 -9.33 1.06 17.65
CA VAL A 312 -8.69 0.53 16.41
C VAL A 312 -7.97 1.65 15.67
N SER A 313 -8.64 2.80 15.50
CA SER A 313 -8.05 3.99 14.88
C SER A 313 -6.84 4.49 15.67
N GLN A 314 -6.97 4.63 16.98
CA GLN A 314 -5.88 5.09 17.84
C GLN A 314 -4.65 4.18 17.79
N ASN A 315 -4.84 2.86 17.88
CA ASN A 315 -3.73 1.91 17.76
C ASN A 315 -3.10 1.93 16.37
N THR A 316 -3.90 2.09 15.31
CA THR A 316 -3.39 2.19 13.94
C THR A 316 -2.55 3.46 13.75
N LEU A 317 -3.03 4.61 14.23
CA LEU A 317 -2.32 5.89 14.15
C LEU A 317 -0.98 5.90 14.89
N ARG A 318 -0.86 5.14 16.00
CA ARG A 318 0.38 5.02 16.75
C ARG A 318 1.50 4.29 16.01
N VAL A 319 1.15 3.39 15.11
CA VAL A 319 2.11 2.50 14.42
C VAL A 319 2.37 2.90 12.97
N THR A 320 1.46 3.67 12.35
CA THR A 320 1.64 4.15 10.96
C THR A 320 2.29 5.53 10.95
N LYS A 321 3.20 5.74 9.99
CA LYS A 321 3.89 7.02 9.82
C LYS A 321 3.23 7.94 8.80
N THR A 322 2.32 7.42 7.99
CA THR A 322 1.54 8.19 7.03
C THR A 322 0.06 8.02 7.31
N TYR A 323 -0.63 9.13 7.33
CA TYR A 323 -2.07 9.23 7.56
C TYR A 323 -2.71 9.99 6.41
N TRP A 324 -3.58 9.31 5.66
CA TRP A 324 -4.40 9.88 4.60
C TRP A 324 -5.86 9.93 5.05
N GLY A 325 -6.20 10.97 5.79
CA GLY A 325 -7.54 11.13 6.37
C GLY A 325 -8.58 11.46 5.32
N LEU A 326 -9.55 10.59 5.11
CA LEU A 326 -10.66 10.85 4.21
C LEU A 326 -11.75 11.69 4.89
N ASP A 327 -12.30 12.64 4.15
CA ASP A 327 -13.33 13.58 4.60
C ASP A 327 -14.64 13.38 3.83
N SER A 328 -15.71 13.12 4.55
CA SER A 328 -17.04 12.94 3.95
C SER A 328 -17.55 14.21 3.27
N ALA A 329 -17.21 15.40 3.79
CA ALA A 329 -17.63 16.65 3.19
C ALA A 329 -17.03 16.84 1.80
N LEU A 330 -15.74 16.50 1.62
CA LEU A 330 -15.09 16.49 0.29
C LEU A 330 -15.74 15.46 -0.64
N SER A 331 -16.04 14.26 -0.11
CA SER A 331 -16.71 13.21 -0.88
C SER A 331 -18.12 13.65 -1.35
N TYR A 332 -18.91 14.30 -0.49
CA TYR A 332 -20.21 14.84 -0.86
C TYR A 332 -20.14 15.96 -1.90
N GLN A 333 -19.07 16.76 -1.86
CA GLN A 333 -18.75 17.75 -2.89
C GLN A 333 -18.21 17.14 -4.19
N ARG A 334 -18.05 15.81 -4.24
CA ARG A 334 -17.43 15.07 -5.34
C ARG A 334 -15.98 15.49 -5.62
N HIS A 335 -15.29 15.99 -4.60
CA HIS A 335 -13.87 16.25 -4.66
C HIS A 335 -13.10 14.96 -4.38
N PHE A 336 -12.44 14.41 -5.38
CA PHE A 336 -11.68 13.17 -5.28
C PHE A 336 -10.22 13.38 -5.72
N PRO A 337 -9.27 12.67 -5.04
CA PRO A 337 -9.46 11.87 -3.84
C PRO A 337 -9.91 12.75 -2.66
N ALA A 338 -10.81 12.21 -1.82
CA ALA A 338 -11.39 12.97 -0.69
C ALA A 338 -10.43 13.07 0.51
N ILE A 339 -9.14 13.22 0.26
CA ILE A 339 -8.08 13.32 1.27
C ILE A 339 -8.06 14.73 1.84
N ASN A 340 -8.29 14.84 3.14
CA ASN A 340 -8.27 16.13 3.83
C ASN A 340 -6.82 16.59 4.03
N TRP A 341 -6.43 17.64 3.34
CA TRP A 341 -5.07 18.19 3.36
C TRP A 341 -4.67 18.88 4.65
N LEU A 342 -5.63 19.28 5.50
CA LEU A 342 -5.35 19.89 6.81
C LEU A 342 -5.16 18.87 7.92
N LYS A 343 -5.72 17.66 7.77
CA LYS A 343 -5.67 16.61 8.79
C LYS A 343 -4.62 15.53 8.46
N SER A 344 -4.34 15.33 7.18
CA SER A 344 -3.39 14.30 6.73
C SER A 344 -1.94 14.70 7.00
N TYR A 345 -1.08 13.71 7.18
CA TYR A 345 0.36 13.93 7.39
C TYR A 345 1.20 12.75 6.89
N SER A 346 2.48 13.01 6.69
CA SER A 346 3.51 11.98 6.51
C SER A 346 4.76 12.33 7.29
N LEU A 347 5.24 11.37 8.06
CA LEU A 347 6.52 11.44 8.79
C LEU A 347 7.70 10.93 7.92
N TYR A 348 7.44 10.54 6.67
CA TYR A 348 8.48 10.07 5.76
C TYR A 348 9.14 11.17 4.93
N VAL A 349 8.72 12.44 5.06
CA VAL A 349 9.31 13.56 4.33
C VAL A 349 10.84 13.58 4.44
N PRO A 350 11.45 13.43 5.65
CA PRO A 350 12.92 13.41 5.76
C PRO A 350 13.58 12.22 5.05
N ASN A 351 12.87 11.10 4.91
CA ASN A 351 13.39 9.91 4.25
C ASN A 351 13.53 10.08 2.74
N VAL A 352 12.59 10.81 2.12
CA VAL A 352 12.54 11.02 0.66
C VAL A 352 13.15 12.34 0.22
N ASP A 353 13.63 13.17 1.15
CA ASP A 353 14.17 14.52 0.86
C ASP A 353 15.24 14.48 -0.23
N LYS A 354 16.28 13.67 0.00
CA LYS A 354 17.38 13.54 -0.97
C LYS A 354 16.89 13.01 -2.32
N TYR A 355 16.01 12.00 -2.33
CA TYR A 355 15.50 11.45 -3.58
C TYR A 355 14.75 12.48 -4.41
N MET A 356 13.88 13.29 -3.78
CA MET A 356 13.09 14.30 -4.48
C MET A 356 13.97 15.45 -4.99
N LYS A 357 14.97 15.88 -4.22
CA LYS A 357 15.95 16.89 -4.68
C LYS A 357 16.78 16.41 -5.86
N ASP A 358 17.31 15.19 -5.79
CA ASP A 358 18.16 14.62 -6.83
C ASP A 358 17.40 14.28 -8.12
N ASN A 359 16.09 13.94 -8.05
CA ASN A 359 15.33 13.43 -9.18
C ASN A 359 14.21 14.34 -9.69
N VAL A 360 13.84 15.39 -8.94
CA VAL A 360 12.78 16.32 -9.33
C VAL A 360 13.28 17.75 -9.33
N ALA A 361 13.52 18.37 -8.17
CA ALA A 361 14.02 19.74 -8.07
C ALA A 361 14.56 20.04 -6.68
N ASP A 362 15.58 20.93 -6.60
CA ASP A 362 16.19 21.37 -5.33
C ASP A 362 15.20 22.08 -4.42
N ASP A 363 14.27 22.88 -4.99
CA ASP A 363 13.25 23.66 -4.28
C ASP A 363 11.91 22.92 -4.09
N TYR A 364 11.90 21.60 -4.30
CA TYR A 364 10.68 20.76 -4.22
C TYR A 364 9.90 20.97 -2.92
N TRP A 365 10.61 20.94 -1.80
CA TRP A 365 9.99 21.05 -0.48
C TRP A 365 9.55 22.46 -0.14
N ASP A 366 10.29 23.47 -0.59
CA ASP A 366 9.92 24.88 -0.39
C ASP A 366 8.60 25.21 -1.10
N VAL A 367 8.45 24.73 -2.33
CA VAL A 367 7.18 24.86 -3.09
C VAL A 367 6.03 24.15 -2.39
N ARG A 368 6.26 22.92 -1.90
CA ARG A 368 5.25 22.18 -1.12
C ARG A 368 4.86 22.92 0.15
N GLU A 369 5.82 23.38 0.94
CA GLU A 369 5.55 24.09 2.19
C GLU A 369 4.77 25.38 1.95
N GLN A 370 5.10 26.12 0.90
CA GLN A 370 4.37 27.31 0.51
C GLN A 370 2.91 26.99 0.14
N ALA A 371 2.69 25.94 -0.64
CA ALA A 371 1.33 25.51 -1.00
C ALA A 371 0.51 25.05 0.23
N MET A 372 1.13 24.29 1.14
CA MET A 372 0.50 23.89 2.40
C MET A 372 0.19 25.08 3.30
N GLY A 373 1.10 26.06 3.37
CA GLY A 373 0.89 27.30 4.12
C GLY A 373 -0.33 28.09 3.60
N LEU A 374 -0.48 28.20 2.28
CA LEU A 374 -1.63 28.85 1.66
C LEU A 374 -2.95 28.17 2.01
N LEU A 375 -3.00 26.83 1.94
CA LEU A 375 -4.20 26.05 2.32
C LEU A 375 -4.55 26.19 3.80
N GLN A 376 -3.55 26.27 4.69
CA GLN A 376 -3.77 26.48 6.12
C GLN A 376 -4.27 27.92 6.40
N GLU A 377 -3.74 28.92 5.69
CA GLU A 377 -4.19 30.31 5.80
C GLU A 377 -5.61 30.45 5.26
N GLU A 378 -5.93 29.82 4.12
CA GLU A 378 -7.27 29.79 3.57
C GLU A 378 -8.30 29.27 4.58
N ALA A 379 -7.99 28.19 5.30
CA ALA A 379 -8.91 27.64 6.28
C ALA A 379 -9.32 28.64 7.36
N LYS A 380 -8.36 29.48 7.80
CA LYS A 380 -8.64 30.57 8.76
C LYS A 380 -9.45 31.70 8.12
N LEU A 381 -9.11 32.06 6.88
CA LEU A 381 -9.84 33.12 6.15
C LEU A 381 -11.28 32.74 5.83
N GLN A 382 -11.55 31.46 5.57
CA GLN A 382 -12.92 30.95 5.34
C GLN A 382 -13.84 31.20 6.55
N GLU A 383 -13.32 31.12 7.78
CA GLU A 383 -14.11 31.46 8.97
C GLU A 383 -14.39 32.96 9.03
N ILE A 384 -13.44 33.81 8.68
CA ILE A 384 -13.60 35.25 8.62
C ILE A 384 -14.64 35.62 7.54
N VAL A 385 -14.51 35.05 6.35
CA VAL A 385 -15.46 35.28 5.24
C VAL A 385 -16.89 34.93 5.61
N ARG A 386 -17.12 33.88 6.38
CA ARG A 386 -18.44 33.49 6.86
C ARG A 386 -19.06 34.54 7.80
N LEU A 387 -18.24 35.27 8.54
CA LEU A 387 -18.71 36.25 9.53
C LEU A 387 -18.91 37.67 8.94
N VAL A 388 -17.95 38.11 8.12
CA VAL A 388 -17.94 39.54 7.67
C VAL A 388 -18.06 39.71 6.14
N GLY A 389 -18.06 38.61 5.39
CA GLY A 389 -18.14 38.62 3.93
C GLY A 389 -16.75 38.78 3.25
N PRO A 390 -16.66 38.47 1.95
CA PRO A 390 -15.41 38.51 1.20
C PRO A 390 -14.88 39.91 0.91
N ASP A 391 -15.76 40.94 0.96
CA ASP A 391 -15.41 42.32 0.62
C ASP A 391 -14.51 42.98 1.67
N ALA A 392 -14.57 42.49 2.90
CA ALA A 392 -13.72 42.97 4.01
C ALA A 392 -12.26 42.50 3.94
N LEU A 393 -11.92 41.59 3.04
CA LEU A 393 -10.58 41.04 2.92
C LEU A 393 -9.63 42.00 2.18
N SER A 394 -8.39 42.06 2.64
CA SER A 394 -7.29 42.71 1.96
C SER A 394 -6.94 42.04 0.61
N VAL A 395 -6.22 42.72 -0.25
CA VAL A 395 -5.72 42.19 -1.53
C VAL A 395 -4.93 40.90 -1.33
N ARG A 396 -4.07 40.85 -0.32
CA ARG A 396 -3.28 39.65 0.03
C ARG A 396 -4.17 38.48 0.41
N GLU A 397 -5.19 38.70 1.26
CA GLU A 397 -6.09 37.65 1.69
C GLU A 397 -6.96 37.11 0.53
N LYS A 398 -7.39 37.98 -0.37
CA LYS A 398 -8.08 37.57 -1.61
C LYS A 398 -7.18 36.74 -2.52
N LEU A 399 -5.87 37.10 -2.63
CA LEU A 399 -4.88 36.28 -3.34
C LEU A 399 -4.68 34.90 -2.72
N VAL A 400 -4.65 34.80 -1.39
CA VAL A 400 -4.61 33.50 -0.70
C VAL A 400 -5.80 32.67 -1.07
N LEU A 401 -7.03 33.24 -1.02
CA LEU A 401 -8.25 32.52 -1.39
C LEU A 401 -8.24 32.05 -2.85
N LEU A 402 -7.83 32.92 -3.79
CA LEU A 402 -7.76 32.60 -5.22
C LEU A 402 -6.76 31.48 -5.49
N THR A 403 -5.55 31.60 -4.95
CA THR A 403 -4.49 30.61 -5.17
C THR A 403 -4.83 29.27 -4.51
N SER A 404 -5.36 29.30 -3.29
CA SER A 404 -5.78 28.09 -2.59
C SER A 404 -6.96 27.39 -3.28
N LYS A 405 -7.88 28.16 -3.88
CA LYS A 405 -8.91 27.60 -4.73
C LYS A 405 -8.32 26.83 -5.90
N SER A 406 -7.34 27.40 -6.59
CA SER A 406 -6.64 26.68 -7.68
C SER A 406 -5.90 25.45 -7.18
N ILE A 407 -5.23 25.51 -6.02
CA ILE A 407 -4.61 24.33 -5.42
C ILE A 407 -5.65 23.23 -5.16
N ARG A 408 -6.82 23.55 -4.63
CA ARG A 408 -7.88 22.56 -4.34
C ARG A 408 -8.52 21.99 -5.61
N GLU A 409 -8.93 22.86 -6.53
CA GLU A 409 -9.78 22.50 -7.66
C GLU A 409 -8.98 22.02 -8.88
N ASP A 410 -7.79 22.62 -9.13
CA ASP A 410 -6.99 22.33 -10.32
C ASP A 410 -5.82 21.38 -10.04
N TYR A 411 -5.39 21.24 -8.78
CA TYR A 411 -4.28 20.38 -8.41
C TYR A 411 -4.69 19.19 -7.54
N LEU A 412 -5.37 19.40 -6.39
CA LEU A 412 -5.74 18.32 -5.47
C LEU A 412 -6.90 17.48 -5.98
N TYR A 413 -7.83 18.08 -6.69
CA TYR A 413 -8.84 17.31 -7.43
C TYR A 413 -8.17 16.57 -8.59
N GLN A 414 -8.37 15.26 -8.64
CA GLN A 414 -7.77 14.38 -9.65
C GLN A 414 -8.77 13.31 -10.07
N ASP A 415 -9.04 13.22 -11.37
CA ASP A 415 -9.97 12.22 -11.91
C ASP A 415 -9.24 10.90 -12.15
N SER A 416 -9.57 9.90 -11.35
CA SER A 416 -8.99 8.55 -11.47
C SER A 416 -9.52 7.74 -12.67
N PHE A 417 -10.55 8.24 -13.35
CA PHE A 417 -11.12 7.61 -14.53
C PHE A 417 -10.61 8.23 -15.84
N ASP A 418 -10.01 9.41 -15.78
CA ASP A 418 -9.35 10.04 -16.91
C ASP A 418 -7.93 9.47 -17.07
N PRO A 419 -7.58 8.80 -18.19
CA PRO A 419 -6.26 8.22 -18.39
C PRO A 419 -5.09 9.21 -18.26
N GLU A 420 -5.29 10.47 -18.61
CA GLU A 420 -4.25 11.52 -18.57
C GLU A 420 -4.10 12.13 -17.17
N ASP A 421 -5.19 12.16 -16.38
CA ASP A 421 -5.19 12.72 -15.03
C ASP A 421 -5.00 11.67 -13.92
N ALA A 422 -5.39 10.41 -14.18
CA ALA A 422 -5.36 9.34 -13.19
C ALA A 422 -3.98 9.07 -12.59
N TYR A 423 -2.92 9.29 -13.37
CA TYR A 423 -1.54 9.10 -12.92
C TYR A 423 -0.66 10.28 -13.32
N THR A 424 -0.21 11.04 -12.32
CA THR A 424 0.63 12.21 -12.52
C THR A 424 2.08 11.92 -12.08
N LEU A 425 3.04 12.05 -12.99
CA LEU A 425 4.47 11.88 -12.69
C LEU A 425 4.98 12.96 -11.72
N PRO A 426 5.97 12.68 -10.86
CA PRO A 426 6.47 13.63 -9.85
C PRO A 426 6.92 14.97 -10.43
N MET A 427 7.56 14.98 -11.59
CA MET A 427 7.95 16.21 -12.26
C MET A 427 6.74 17.05 -12.68
N LYS A 428 5.69 16.42 -13.23
CA LYS A 428 4.44 17.11 -13.56
C LYS A 428 3.76 17.66 -12.31
N GLN A 429 3.73 16.89 -11.23
CA GLN A 429 3.18 17.34 -9.95
C GLN A 429 3.88 18.61 -9.45
N TYR A 430 5.21 18.61 -9.49
CA TYR A 430 6.02 19.75 -9.09
C TYR A 430 5.79 20.97 -9.99
N GLU A 431 5.82 20.81 -11.32
CA GLU A 431 5.63 21.91 -12.26
C GLU A 431 4.24 22.56 -12.13
N MET A 432 3.20 21.75 -11.94
CA MET A 432 1.85 22.25 -11.71
C MET A 432 1.77 23.10 -10.45
N ILE A 433 2.20 22.57 -9.31
CA ILE A 433 2.09 23.29 -8.03
C ILE A 433 3.00 24.53 -8.00
N LYS A 434 4.20 24.46 -8.57
CA LYS A 434 5.12 25.61 -8.71
C LYS A 434 4.49 26.73 -9.54
N THR A 435 3.78 26.36 -10.61
CA THR A 435 3.09 27.34 -11.46
C THR A 435 1.91 27.99 -10.72
N ILE A 436 1.11 27.21 -9.96
CA ILE A 436 0.03 27.78 -9.15
C ILE A 436 0.58 28.70 -8.05
N VAL A 437 1.64 28.29 -7.35
CA VAL A 437 2.27 29.09 -6.29
C VAL A 437 2.90 30.37 -6.86
N SER A 438 3.39 30.37 -8.11
CA SER A 438 3.91 31.58 -8.74
C SER A 438 2.83 32.66 -8.94
N LEU A 439 1.56 32.27 -9.07
CA LEU A 439 0.43 33.21 -9.09
C LEU A 439 0.37 34.04 -7.80
N TYR A 440 0.49 33.39 -6.65
CA TYR A 440 0.53 34.07 -5.36
C TYR A 440 1.77 34.95 -5.22
N ASN A 441 2.95 34.44 -5.60
CA ASN A 441 4.21 35.16 -5.46
C ASN A 441 4.24 36.45 -6.31
N GLU A 442 3.72 36.40 -7.52
CA GLU A 442 3.61 37.60 -8.37
C GLU A 442 2.49 38.53 -7.89
N GLY A 443 1.32 38.00 -7.54
CA GLY A 443 0.21 38.78 -7.04
C GLY A 443 0.50 39.52 -5.73
N LYS A 444 1.36 38.95 -4.88
CA LYS A 444 1.82 39.65 -3.64
C LYS A 444 2.45 41.01 -3.90
N LYS A 445 3.02 41.26 -5.08
CA LYS A 445 3.56 42.56 -5.45
C LYS A 445 2.48 43.66 -5.55
N LEU A 446 1.20 43.27 -5.63
CA LEU A 446 0.05 44.17 -5.68
C LEU A 446 -0.47 44.59 -4.29
N GLU A 447 0.04 43.96 -3.22
CA GLU A 447 -0.46 44.11 -1.83
C GLU A 447 -0.44 45.56 -1.33
N ASN A 448 0.54 46.36 -1.76
CA ASN A 448 0.75 47.74 -1.30
C ASN A 448 0.02 48.80 -2.15
N ARG A 449 -0.85 48.38 -3.08
CA ARG A 449 -1.63 49.31 -3.89
C ARG A 449 -2.92 49.70 -3.16
N GLU A 450 -3.04 51.00 -2.84
CA GLU A 450 -4.29 51.54 -2.28
C GLU A 450 -5.43 51.45 -3.32
N GLU A 451 -6.63 51.10 -2.88
CA GLU A 451 -7.86 51.01 -3.70
C GLU A 451 -7.76 50.08 -4.93
N PHE A 452 -7.00 48.96 -4.81
CA PHE A 452 -6.85 48.02 -5.92
C PHE A 452 -8.11 47.14 -6.10
N ASP A 453 -8.69 47.22 -7.31
CA ASP A 453 -9.83 46.35 -7.70
C ASP A 453 -9.36 44.94 -8.01
N PHE A 454 -9.59 44.02 -7.06
CA PHE A 454 -9.15 42.62 -7.16
C PHE A 454 -9.86 41.83 -8.29
N SER A 455 -11.05 42.29 -8.75
CA SER A 455 -11.75 41.64 -9.88
C SER A 455 -10.93 41.60 -11.16
N LYS A 456 -9.97 42.52 -11.31
CA LYS A 456 -9.04 42.56 -12.44
C LYS A 456 -8.09 41.36 -12.42
N VAL A 457 -7.68 40.87 -11.24
CA VAL A 457 -6.85 39.67 -11.10
C VAL A 457 -7.64 38.44 -11.50
N GLU A 458 -8.89 38.31 -11.02
CA GLU A 458 -9.77 37.19 -11.33
C GLU A 458 -10.12 37.11 -12.83
N ALA A 459 -10.15 38.24 -13.52
CA ALA A 459 -10.43 38.32 -14.94
C ALA A 459 -9.22 38.06 -15.85
N LEU A 460 -8.01 37.85 -15.31
CA LEU A 460 -6.81 37.61 -16.12
C LEU A 460 -6.93 36.31 -16.93
N PRO A 461 -6.61 36.35 -18.23
CA PRO A 461 -6.61 35.12 -19.07
C PRO A 461 -5.70 34.00 -18.52
N VAL A 462 -4.62 34.36 -17.82
CA VAL A 462 -3.69 33.38 -17.26
C VAL A 462 -4.35 32.50 -16.19
N ILE A 463 -5.38 32.95 -15.48
CA ILE A 463 -6.12 32.14 -14.49
C ILE A 463 -6.74 30.91 -15.16
N GLN A 464 -7.32 31.09 -16.36
CA GLN A 464 -7.88 29.95 -17.12
C GLN A 464 -6.80 28.99 -17.63
N LYS A 465 -5.58 29.50 -17.91
CA LYS A 465 -4.44 28.64 -18.31
C LYS A 465 -3.96 27.81 -17.10
N VAL A 466 -3.92 28.42 -15.93
CA VAL A 466 -3.58 27.72 -14.67
C VAL A 466 -4.58 26.61 -14.36
N ALA A 467 -5.87 26.84 -14.54
CA ALA A 467 -6.91 25.82 -14.35
C ALA A 467 -6.77 24.60 -15.29
N ARG A 468 -6.01 24.73 -16.38
CA ARG A 468 -5.77 23.66 -17.35
C ARG A 468 -4.35 23.06 -17.32
N LEU A 469 -3.58 23.30 -16.26
CA LEU A 469 -2.23 22.75 -16.13
C LEU A 469 -2.18 21.23 -16.21
N LYS A 470 -3.25 20.54 -15.79
CA LYS A 470 -3.37 19.09 -15.88
C LYS A 470 -3.35 18.55 -17.32
N ASP A 471 -3.79 19.36 -18.29
CA ASP A 471 -3.84 18.98 -19.70
C ASP A 471 -2.44 19.00 -20.38
N LEU A 472 -1.45 19.63 -19.74
CA LEU A 472 -0.06 19.62 -20.22
C LEU A 472 0.59 18.27 -19.99
N LYS A 473 1.46 17.85 -20.93
CA LYS A 473 2.25 16.64 -20.75
C LYS A 473 3.32 16.78 -19.68
N ALA A 474 3.71 15.66 -19.11
CA ALA A 474 4.71 15.64 -18.01
C ALA A 474 6.11 16.16 -18.44
N ASP A 475 6.44 16.03 -19.71
CA ASP A 475 7.71 16.47 -20.31
C ASP A 475 7.65 17.86 -20.96
N ASP A 476 6.50 18.54 -20.91
CA ASP A 476 6.33 19.89 -21.48
C ASP A 476 6.79 20.99 -20.51
N ALA A 477 8.05 20.95 -20.12
CA ALA A 477 8.65 22.00 -19.28
C ALA A 477 8.52 23.41 -19.89
N ALA A 478 8.55 23.53 -21.23
CA ALA A 478 8.39 24.79 -21.94
C ALA A 478 6.98 25.37 -21.79
N GLY A 479 5.94 24.52 -21.78
CA GLY A 479 4.56 24.94 -21.58
C GLY A 479 4.34 25.51 -20.17
N TYR A 480 4.83 24.83 -19.13
CA TYR A 480 4.77 25.35 -17.75
C TYR A 480 5.52 26.68 -17.61
N GLU A 481 6.73 26.78 -18.18
CA GLU A 481 7.52 28.01 -18.14
C GLU A 481 6.84 29.17 -18.90
N ALA A 482 6.18 28.89 -20.02
CA ALA A 482 5.42 29.89 -20.75
C ALA A 482 4.26 30.46 -19.93
N ILE A 483 3.52 29.60 -19.20
CA ILE A 483 2.43 30.04 -18.34
C ILE A 483 2.98 30.87 -17.17
N ARG A 484 4.11 30.50 -16.55
CA ARG A 484 4.76 31.31 -15.50
C ARG A 484 5.18 32.69 -16.04
N LYS A 485 5.69 32.78 -17.26
CA LYS A 485 5.99 34.07 -17.92
C LYS A 485 4.73 34.91 -18.17
N ASP A 486 3.64 34.26 -18.57
CA ASP A 486 2.35 34.93 -18.73
C ASP A 486 1.82 35.46 -17.38
N ILE A 487 1.98 34.70 -16.29
CA ILE A 487 1.65 35.17 -14.92
C ILE A 487 2.43 36.46 -14.59
N VAL A 488 3.76 36.45 -14.76
CA VAL A 488 4.60 37.62 -14.50
C VAL A 488 4.17 38.80 -15.33
N LYS A 489 3.91 38.60 -16.63
CA LYS A 489 3.52 39.64 -17.57
C LYS A 489 2.14 40.24 -17.25
N GLU A 490 1.14 39.39 -17.06
CA GLU A 490 -0.27 39.80 -16.86
C GLU A 490 -0.47 40.43 -15.47
N MET A 491 0.14 39.87 -14.42
CA MET A 491 0.11 40.45 -13.08
C MET A 491 0.92 41.78 -13.00
N GLY A 492 2.06 41.87 -13.71
CA GLY A 492 2.87 43.05 -13.76
C GLY A 492 2.21 44.22 -14.54
N ALA A 493 1.22 43.92 -15.38
CA ALA A 493 0.46 44.93 -16.15
C ALA A 493 -0.69 45.57 -15.37
N LEU A 494 -1.11 44.96 -14.24
CA LEU A 494 -2.12 45.48 -13.32
C LEU A 494 -1.55 46.57 -12.41
#